data_a4964e65be79d6301147cd2d6a2573cf
#
_entry.id   a4964e65be79d6301147cd2d6a2573cf
#
_cell.length_a   1.000
_cell.length_b   1.000
_cell.length_c   1.000
_cell.angle_alpha   90.00
_cell.angle_beta   90.00
_cell.angle_gamma   90.00
#
_symmetry.space_group_name_H-M   'P 1'
#
loop_
_entity.id
_entity.type
_entity.pdbx_description
1 polymer ?
#
loop_
_entity_poly.entity_id
_entity_poly.type
_entity_poly.pdbx_seq_one_letter_code
_entity_poly.pdbx_strand_id
1 'polypeptide(L)'
;MKILACDGIHADGLTLFEQAGFSVETSDPIKDAAVLAEKLKDFDAVVVRSATLITAEALKQAAHLKVIGRAGAGVDTIDVEAATARGIAVMNAPDGNTLAAAEHAVSLLFSMARHVPKADAGMKAGEWPKNGLTGFELEGKRLGVIGLGRIGATVARKAAGIGMEVAAFDPFLPAAASGRLSVPMKTLDELLAWADIITLHIPRTKDTTNLIGEAQMRRMRKGAYLINAARGGLVDEAALLKLLDEGHLAGAALDTFVTEPLPKDSPLRAHPKLILTPHLGASTSEAQQAVSTILARQMIDFLKTGAVAGCVNLPPLSAEAAKEVGPWIPLMTELGKLANRLVPAASKLHITYAGRTDALDTRPLSRLLVAAMLGSASGRVTPVNALGEAAVRGLAVSETLGGDGDGFDRLLRIEVAGEHGGRRIEATLHRGPRVVRLDGVELDFDPGAHILLMKNEDKPGVIGLLGSNLGAAGINIVNFSLGATGDGHALAAITVDREVSATQLSGLRTIPGIVSLDMI
;
A
#
# COMPACT_ATOMS: atom_id res chain seq x y z
N MET A 1 12.41 16.97 7.10
CA MET A 1 11.22 16.18 7.49
C MET A 1 11.45 15.59 8.86
N LYS A 2 10.36 15.47 9.65
CA LYS A 2 10.40 14.95 11.02
C LYS A 2 9.71 13.58 11.08
N ILE A 3 10.32 12.63 11.78
CA ILE A 3 9.82 11.27 11.96
C ILE A 3 9.59 11.01 13.45
N LEU A 4 8.41 10.57 13.82
CA LEU A 4 8.11 10.06 15.16
C LEU A 4 8.29 8.54 15.17
N ALA A 5 9.16 8.03 16.05
CA ALA A 5 9.39 6.60 16.22
C ALA A 5 8.90 6.13 17.60
N CYS A 6 7.81 5.38 17.63
CA CYS A 6 7.21 4.84 18.83
C CYS A 6 7.59 3.36 19.05
N ASP A 7 7.28 2.84 20.24
CA ASP A 7 7.32 1.40 20.55
C ASP A 7 8.71 0.74 20.51
N GLY A 8 9.78 1.51 20.70
CA GLY A 8 11.14 0.95 20.78
C GLY A 8 11.64 0.38 19.44
N ILE A 9 11.66 1.20 18.42
CA ILE A 9 12.24 0.85 17.10
C ILE A 9 13.74 0.57 17.25
N HIS A 10 14.25 -0.46 16.56
CA HIS A 10 15.67 -0.85 16.65
C HIS A 10 16.58 0.30 16.16
N ALA A 11 17.71 0.49 16.87
CA ALA A 11 18.65 1.60 16.65
C ALA A 11 19.14 1.70 15.20
N ASP A 12 19.38 0.57 14.52
CA ASP A 12 19.84 0.58 13.13
C ASP A 12 18.81 1.22 12.18
N GLY A 13 17.51 1.03 12.44
CA GLY A 13 16.46 1.70 11.66
C GLY A 13 16.44 3.21 11.91
N LEU A 14 16.62 3.65 13.15
CA LEU A 14 16.69 5.07 13.51
C LEU A 14 17.91 5.72 12.85
N THR A 15 19.07 5.08 12.94
CA THR A 15 20.31 5.55 12.30
C THR A 15 20.17 5.73 10.79
N LEU A 16 19.46 4.84 10.09
CA LEU A 16 19.19 5.01 8.65
C LEU A 16 18.40 6.27 8.34
N PHE A 17 17.38 6.59 9.13
CA PHE A 17 16.62 7.83 8.96
C PHE A 17 17.49 9.08 9.19
N GLU A 18 18.32 9.08 10.25
CA GLU A 18 19.23 10.19 10.56
C GLU A 18 20.27 10.40 9.45
N GLN A 19 20.90 9.30 8.97
CA GLN A 19 21.84 9.34 7.85
C GLN A 19 21.20 9.83 6.55
N ALA A 20 19.91 9.58 6.37
CA ALA A 20 19.14 10.12 5.24
C ALA A 20 18.79 11.60 5.38
N GLY A 21 19.12 12.26 6.51
CA GLY A 21 18.89 13.68 6.78
C GLY A 21 17.51 13.97 7.39
N PHE A 22 16.83 12.99 7.98
CA PHE A 22 15.58 13.21 8.71
C PHE A 22 15.85 13.46 10.19
N SER A 23 15.03 14.32 10.81
CA SER A 23 15.01 14.48 12.27
C SER A 23 14.13 13.40 12.87
N VAL A 24 14.69 12.60 13.76
CA VAL A 24 13.98 11.49 14.42
C VAL A 24 13.72 11.83 15.88
N GLU A 25 12.48 11.70 16.31
CA GLU A 25 12.08 11.78 17.71
C GLU A 25 11.56 10.41 18.15
N THR A 26 12.12 9.86 19.24
CA THR A 26 11.68 8.60 19.83
C THR A 26 10.65 8.84 20.92
N SER A 27 9.72 7.92 21.09
CA SER A 27 8.69 7.97 22.13
C SER A 27 8.37 6.57 22.65
N ASP A 28 8.05 6.47 23.93
CA ASP A 28 7.36 5.32 24.47
C ASP A 28 6.00 5.12 23.79
N PRO A 29 5.36 3.94 23.95
CA PRO A 29 4.05 3.68 23.37
C PRO A 29 3.01 4.72 23.79
N ILE A 30 2.34 5.32 22.81
CA ILE A 30 1.28 6.31 23.03
C ILE A 30 -0.07 5.59 22.90
N LYS A 31 -0.74 5.36 24.04
CA LYS A 31 -2.01 4.62 24.08
C LYS A 31 -3.24 5.52 23.89
N ASP A 32 -3.13 6.79 24.27
CA ASP A 32 -4.22 7.77 24.14
C ASP A 32 -4.22 8.36 22.72
N ALA A 33 -5.33 8.16 22.02
CA ALA A 33 -5.47 8.61 20.63
C ALA A 33 -5.47 10.14 20.49
N ALA A 34 -5.95 10.89 21.48
CA ALA A 34 -5.96 12.34 21.46
C ALA A 34 -4.57 12.92 21.68
N VAL A 35 -3.78 12.32 22.58
CA VAL A 35 -2.37 12.66 22.78
C VAL A 35 -1.56 12.39 21.52
N LEU A 36 -1.81 11.25 20.88
CA LEU A 36 -1.15 10.90 19.62
C LEU A 36 -1.54 11.88 18.49
N ALA A 37 -2.82 12.25 18.39
CA ALA A 37 -3.30 13.20 17.39
C ALA A 37 -2.63 14.57 17.54
N GLU A 38 -2.49 15.06 18.78
CA GLU A 38 -1.81 16.32 19.05
C GLU A 38 -0.34 16.26 18.63
N LYS A 39 0.33 15.14 18.96
CA LYS A 39 1.74 14.96 18.63
C LYS A 39 1.97 14.84 17.11
N LEU A 40 1.10 14.15 16.38
CA LEU A 40 1.24 13.93 14.93
C LEU A 40 1.11 15.20 14.07
N LYS A 41 0.66 16.31 14.62
CA LYS A 41 0.57 17.60 13.89
C LYS A 41 1.89 18.03 13.28
N ASP A 42 2.99 17.77 13.96
CA ASP A 42 4.31 18.30 13.62
C ASP A 42 5.20 17.30 12.84
N PHE A 43 4.67 16.11 12.51
CA PHE A 43 5.46 15.06 11.89
C PHE A 43 5.05 14.76 10.45
N ASP A 44 6.06 14.51 9.61
CA ASP A 44 5.88 14.04 8.22
C ASP A 44 5.67 12.53 8.14
N ALA A 45 6.19 11.77 9.11
CA ALA A 45 6.09 10.31 9.17
C ALA A 45 6.01 9.81 10.62
N VAL A 46 5.38 8.65 10.80
CA VAL A 46 5.37 7.93 12.08
C VAL A 46 5.72 6.47 11.86
N VAL A 47 6.54 5.93 12.78
CA VAL A 47 6.89 4.50 12.81
C VAL A 47 6.39 3.92 14.11
N VAL A 48 5.63 2.81 14.03
CA VAL A 48 5.07 2.10 15.18
C VAL A 48 5.35 0.61 15.10
N ARG A 49 5.13 -0.10 16.23
CA ARG A 49 5.12 -1.56 16.26
C ARG A 49 3.72 -2.06 16.64
N SER A 50 3.55 -2.62 17.83
CA SER A 50 2.30 -3.27 18.25
C SER A 50 1.59 -2.57 19.41
N ALA A 51 2.23 -1.61 20.07
CA ALA A 51 1.70 -1.00 21.28
C ALA A 51 1.00 0.34 21.06
N THR A 52 1.40 1.10 20.04
CA THR A 52 0.75 2.35 19.62
C THR A 52 -0.28 2.06 18.51
N LEU A 53 -1.54 2.45 18.76
CA LEU A 53 -2.64 2.28 17.81
C LEU A 53 -2.84 3.55 16.99
N ILE A 54 -2.76 3.44 15.66
CA ILE A 54 -3.05 4.53 14.73
C ILE A 54 -4.52 4.43 14.29
N THR A 55 -5.40 5.03 15.06
CA THR A 55 -6.85 5.06 14.80
C THR A 55 -7.25 6.27 13.96
N ALA A 56 -8.49 6.28 13.43
CA ALA A 56 -9.06 7.46 12.77
C ALA A 56 -9.00 8.72 13.67
N GLU A 57 -9.20 8.57 14.99
CA GLU A 57 -9.06 9.65 15.98
C GLU A 57 -7.64 10.19 16.04
N ALA A 58 -6.63 9.31 16.13
CA ALA A 58 -5.22 9.69 16.15
C ALA A 58 -4.80 10.45 14.88
N LEU A 59 -5.45 10.19 13.76
CA LEU A 59 -5.14 10.84 12.48
C LEU A 59 -5.85 12.18 12.28
N LYS A 60 -6.83 12.57 13.11
CA LYS A 60 -7.66 13.77 12.88
C LYS A 60 -6.85 15.04 12.63
N GLN A 61 -5.74 15.21 13.31
CA GLN A 61 -4.93 16.42 13.27
C GLN A 61 -3.64 16.27 12.46
N ALA A 62 -3.40 15.12 11.86
CA ALA A 62 -2.18 14.77 11.13
C ALA A 62 -2.13 15.40 9.71
N ALA A 63 -2.14 16.73 9.63
CA ALA A 63 -2.19 17.48 8.37
C ALA A 63 -0.95 17.29 7.48
N HIS A 64 0.21 17.07 8.08
CA HIS A 64 1.51 16.95 7.39
C HIS A 64 1.98 15.50 7.21
N LEU A 65 1.32 14.55 7.87
CA LEU A 65 1.72 13.14 7.86
C LEU A 65 1.58 12.55 6.45
N LYS A 66 2.65 12.01 5.90
CA LYS A 66 2.75 11.44 4.54
C LYS A 66 2.73 9.91 4.55
N VAL A 67 3.33 9.32 5.58
CA VAL A 67 3.51 7.88 5.68
C VAL A 67 3.47 7.40 7.12
N ILE A 68 2.81 6.25 7.31
CA ILE A 68 2.81 5.47 8.54
C ILE A 68 3.56 4.18 8.27
N GLY A 69 4.61 3.90 9.03
CA GLY A 69 5.37 2.68 8.94
C GLY A 69 5.07 1.74 10.12
N ARG A 70 4.76 0.48 9.86
CA ARG A 70 4.66 -0.55 10.88
C ARG A 70 5.87 -1.47 10.81
N ALA A 71 6.74 -1.43 11.83
CA ALA A 71 7.90 -2.32 11.93
C ALA A 71 7.46 -3.76 12.28
N GLY A 72 7.03 -4.48 11.26
CA GLY A 72 6.52 -5.85 11.31
C GLY A 72 5.65 -6.21 10.10
N ALA A 73 5.06 -7.40 10.09
CA ALA A 73 4.32 -7.92 8.93
C ALA A 73 2.85 -7.47 8.90
N GLY A 74 2.13 -7.51 10.02
CA GLY A 74 0.71 -7.11 10.06
C GLY A 74 0.55 -5.60 10.18
N VAL A 75 -0.64 -5.10 9.87
CA VAL A 75 -1.01 -3.68 10.05
C VAL A 75 -2.26 -3.52 10.91
N ASP A 76 -2.56 -4.53 11.71
CA ASP A 76 -3.78 -4.61 12.54
C ASP A 76 -3.91 -3.45 13.56
N THR A 77 -2.80 -2.78 13.88
CA THR A 77 -2.74 -1.60 14.79
C THR A 77 -2.95 -0.28 14.08
N ILE A 78 -3.19 -0.30 12.76
CA ILE A 78 -3.35 0.90 11.93
C ILE A 78 -4.71 0.85 11.24
N ASP A 79 -5.50 1.90 11.39
CA ASP A 79 -6.70 2.12 10.60
C ASP A 79 -6.30 2.54 9.17
N VAL A 80 -6.14 1.52 8.32
CA VAL A 80 -5.69 1.70 6.93
C VAL A 80 -6.72 2.47 6.10
N GLU A 81 -8.01 2.31 6.37
CA GLU A 81 -9.07 3.02 5.67
C GLU A 81 -9.02 4.52 6.00
N ALA A 82 -8.89 4.86 7.28
CA ALA A 82 -8.76 6.26 7.72
C ALA A 82 -7.46 6.91 7.21
N ALA A 83 -6.34 6.18 7.20
CA ALA A 83 -5.08 6.65 6.62
C ALA A 83 -5.23 6.90 5.12
N THR A 84 -5.86 5.97 4.39
CA THR A 84 -6.12 6.09 2.96
C THR A 84 -7.00 7.29 2.64
N ALA A 85 -8.11 7.48 3.34
CA ALA A 85 -9.00 8.63 3.16
C ALA A 85 -8.25 9.97 3.32
N ARG A 86 -7.20 10.01 4.15
CA ARG A 86 -6.36 11.19 4.36
C ARG A 86 -5.15 11.29 3.40
N GLY A 87 -5.05 10.39 2.45
CA GLY A 87 -3.94 10.36 1.50
C GLY A 87 -2.59 9.99 2.14
N ILE A 88 -2.60 9.23 3.24
CA ILE A 88 -1.41 8.79 3.98
C ILE A 88 -1.05 7.37 3.54
N ALA A 89 0.18 7.17 3.11
CA ALA A 89 0.69 5.85 2.77
C ALA A 89 0.89 5.00 4.04
N VAL A 90 0.55 3.71 3.98
CA VAL A 90 0.80 2.75 5.06
C VAL A 90 1.78 1.70 4.56
N MET A 91 2.90 1.57 5.26
CA MET A 91 3.99 0.66 4.90
C MET A 91 4.26 -0.36 6.00
N ASN A 92 4.69 -1.56 5.62
CA ASN A 92 5.09 -2.62 6.52
C ASN A 92 6.34 -3.35 6.02
N ALA A 93 6.90 -4.23 6.86
CA ALA A 93 8.09 -5.02 6.55
C ALA A 93 7.81 -6.54 6.71
N PRO A 94 6.99 -7.14 5.82
CA PRO A 94 6.54 -8.53 5.98
C PRO A 94 7.64 -9.57 5.82
N ASP A 95 8.76 -9.22 5.21
CA ASP A 95 9.88 -10.14 5.00
C ASP A 95 10.81 -10.24 6.22
N GLY A 96 10.85 -9.21 7.07
CA GLY A 96 11.82 -9.09 8.14
C GLY A 96 11.61 -10.05 9.32
N ASN A 97 10.40 -10.59 9.53
CA ASN A 97 10.10 -11.51 10.64
C ASN A 97 9.65 -12.91 10.21
N THR A 98 9.75 -13.23 8.92
CA THR A 98 9.27 -14.52 8.37
C THR A 98 9.93 -15.71 9.09
N LEU A 99 11.26 -15.67 9.25
CA LEU A 99 12.01 -16.76 9.87
C LEU A 99 11.66 -16.90 11.36
N ALA A 100 11.65 -15.79 12.09
CA ALA A 100 11.33 -15.78 13.52
C ALA A 100 9.94 -16.34 13.81
N ALA A 101 8.92 -15.89 13.06
CA ALA A 101 7.54 -16.38 13.21
C ALA A 101 7.42 -17.88 12.88
N ALA A 102 8.10 -18.34 11.84
CA ALA A 102 8.11 -19.76 11.48
C ALA A 102 8.81 -20.62 12.56
N GLU A 103 9.92 -20.15 13.10
CA GLU A 103 10.64 -20.84 14.18
C GLU A 103 9.86 -20.85 15.48
N HIS A 104 9.14 -19.78 15.78
CA HIS A 104 8.25 -19.75 16.93
C HIS A 104 7.11 -20.77 16.81
N ALA A 105 6.46 -20.87 15.64
CA ALA A 105 5.44 -21.90 15.40
C ALA A 105 5.99 -23.32 15.55
N VAL A 106 7.20 -23.59 15.05
CA VAL A 106 7.90 -24.87 15.23
C VAL A 106 8.27 -25.12 16.70
N SER A 107 8.69 -24.09 17.44
CA SER A 107 8.99 -24.21 18.88
C SER A 107 7.73 -24.55 19.69
N LEU A 108 6.58 -23.97 19.35
CA LEU A 108 5.28 -24.33 19.95
C LEU A 108 4.90 -25.79 19.64
N LEU A 109 5.18 -26.26 18.42
CA LEU A 109 4.97 -27.63 17.99
C LEU A 109 5.77 -28.62 18.89
N PHE A 110 7.07 -28.39 19.08
CA PHE A 110 7.90 -29.21 19.98
C PHE A 110 7.48 -29.07 21.43
N SER A 111 7.17 -27.86 21.90
CA SER A 111 6.73 -27.59 23.27
C SER A 111 5.45 -28.37 23.61
N MET A 112 4.54 -28.46 22.66
CA MET A 112 3.29 -29.20 22.79
C MET A 112 3.53 -30.71 22.76
N ALA A 113 4.33 -31.21 21.80
CA ALA A 113 4.63 -32.62 21.65
C ALA A 113 5.35 -33.22 22.89
N ARG A 114 6.15 -32.41 23.57
CA ARG A 114 6.99 -32.87 24.68
C ARG A 114 6.63 -32.25 26.03
N HIS A 115 5.51 -31.52 26.14
CA HIS A 115 5.01 -30.87 27.36
C HIS A 115 6.04 -29.97 28.07
N VAL A 116 6.94 -29.32 27.29
CA VAL A 116 8.11 -28.60 27.85
C VAL A 116 7.72 -27.53 28.87
N PRO A 117 6.72 -26.62 28.60
CA PRO A 117 6.36 -25.60 29.59
C PRO A 117 5.83 -26.17 30.90
N LYS A 118 5.03 -27.25 30.82
CA LYS A 118 4.49 -27.91 32.02
C LYS A 118 5.58 -28.62 32.83
N ALA A 119 6.52 -29.25 32.14
CA ALA A 119 7.67 -29.89 32.79
C ALA A 119 8.56 -28.88 33.53
N ASP A 120 8.90 -27.75 32.88
CA ASP A 120 9.69 -26.67 33.46
C ASP A 120 9.00 -26.05 34.67
N ALA A 121 7.70 -25.75 34.56
CA ALA A 121 6.91 -25.19 35.64
C ALA A 121 6.89 -26.12 36.90
N GLY A 122 6.67 -27.42 36.68
CA GLY A 122 6.68 -28.41 37.79
C GLY A 122 8.05 -28.52 38.46
N MET A 123 9.14 -28.56 37.68
CA MET A 123 10.50 -28.60 38.22
C MET A 123 10.81 -27.35 39.06
N LYS A 124 10.40 -26.16 38.60
CA LYS A 124 10.57 -24.90 39.35
C LYS A 124 9.69 -24.82 40.60
N ALA A 125 8.56 -25.53 40.62
CA ALA A 125 7.72 -25.68 41.81
C ALA A 125 8.26 -26.70 42.82
N GLY A 126 9.40 -27.34 42.54
CA GLY A 126 10.00 -28.36 43.41
C GLY A 126 9.40 -29.75 43.22
N GLU A 127 8.64 -29.97 42.19
CA GLU A 127 8.01 -31.24 41.83
C GLU A 127 8.93 -32.09 40.93
N TRP A 128 8.63 -33.39 40.83
CA TRP A 128 9.27 -34.29 39.87
C TRP A 128 8.17 -34.94 38.97
N PRO A 129 7.57 -34.18 38.00
CA PRO A 129 6.34 -34.55 37.32
C PRO A 129 6.53 -35.55 36.17
N LYS A 130 7.45 -36.50 36.28
CA LYS A 130 7.76 -37.48 35.23
C LYS A 130 6.52 -38.31 34.82
N ASN A 131 5.69 -38.68 35.77
CA ASN A 131 4.45 -39.38 35.51
C ASN A 131 3.39 -38.41 35.01
N GLY A 132 2.83 -38.67 33.82
CA GLY A 132 1.79 -37.83 33.20
C GLY A 132 2.33 -36.78 32.19
N LEU A 133 3.63 -36.79 31.91
CA LEU A 133 4.26 -35.97 30.85
C LEU A 133 4.75 -36.81 29.66
N THR A 134 4.09 -37.97 29.42
CA THR A 134 4.38 -38.76 28.24
C THR A 134 3.90 -37.97 26.99
N GLY A 135 4.84 -37.59 26.17
CA GLY A 135 4.58 -36.87 24.91
C GLY A 135 4.49 -37.83 23.73
N PHE A 136 4.63 -37.28 22.54
CA PHE A 136 4.66 -38.02 21.28
C PHE A 136 5.81 -37.54 20.37
N GLU A 137 6.20 -38.38 19.43
CA GLU A 137 7.19 -38.08 18.40
C GLU A 137 6.53 -37.38 17.22
N LEU A 138 7.26 -36.46 16.58
CA LEU A 138 6.78 -35.70 15.42
C LEU A 138 7.02 -36.42 14.09
N GLU A 139 8.01 -37.31 14.03
CA GLU A 139 8.30 -38.10 12.84
C GLU A 139 7.11 -38.93 12.44
N GLY A 140 6.74 -38.91 11.16
CA GLY A 140 5.57 -39.57 10.60
C GLY A 140 4.21 -38.97 10.99
N LYS A 141 4.16 -37.88 11.80
CA LYS A 141 2.91 -37.16 12.09
C LYS A 141 2.54 -36.25 10.93
N ARG A 142 1.26 -36.04 10.72
CA ARG A 142 0.68 -35.27 9.65
C ARG A 142 0.43 -33.83 10.10
N LEU A 143 1.17 -32.88 9.49
CA LEU A 143 0.99 -31.46 9.72
C LEU A 143 0.16 -30.84 8.60
N GLY A 144 -1.01 -30.31 8.94
CA GLY A 144 -1.82 -29.47 8.06
C GLY A 144 -1.46 -27.99 8.22
N VAL A 145 -1.00 -27.38 7.13
CA VAL A 145 -0.63 -25.95 7.10
C VAL A 145 -1.74 -25.16 6.42
N ILE A 146 -2.40 -24.27 7.15
CA ILE A 146 -3.40 -23.35 6.62
C ILE A 146 -2.74 -22.01 6.29
N GLY A 147 -2.61 -21.70 5.00
CA GLY A 147 -1.84 -20.58 4.46
C GLY A 147 -0.40 -20.97 4.12
N LEU A 148 -0.08 -21.03 2.82
CA LEU A 148 1.24 -21.43 2.32
C LEU A 148 2.04 -20.20 1.80
N GLY A 149 1.79 -19.02 2.42
CA GLY A 149 2.58 -17.82 2.21
C GLY A 149 4.02 -17.96 2.76
N ARG A 150 4.75 -16.86 2.91
CA ARG A 150 6.16 -16.85 3.37
C ARG A 150 6.40 -17.65 4.65
N ILE A 151 5.59 -17.40 5.69
CA ILE A 151 5.71 -18.08 6.99
C ILE A 151 5.30 -19.54 6.87
N GLY A 152 4.11 -19.83 6.34
CA GLY A 152 3.60 -21.20 6.22
C GLY A 152 4.49 -22.11 5.37
N ALA A 153 5.03 -21.64 4.26
CA ALA A 153 6.00 -22.37 3.45
C ALA A 153 7.31 -22.67 4.22
N THR A 154 7.76 -21.71 5.05
CA THR A 154 8.94 -21.93 5.88
C THR A 154 8.67 -22.95 6.99
N VAL A 155 7.49 -22.91 7.63
CA VAL A 155 7.06 -23.92 8.61
C VAL A 155 6.94 -25.30 7.95
N ALA A 156 6.29 -25.40 6.79
CA ALA A 156 6.16 -26.64 6.04
C ALA A 156 7.52 -27.28 5.74
N ARG A 157 8.47 -26.49 5.25
CA ARG A 157 9.84 -26.96 4.94
C ARG A 157 10.58 -27.42 6.20
N LYS A 158 10.48 -26.67 7.32
CA LYS A 158 11.12 -27.05 8.61
C LYS A 158 10.48 -28.33 9.17
N ALA A 159 9.15 -28.46 9.12
CA ALA A 159 8.43 -29.63 9.58
C ALA A 159 8.75 -30.89 8.76
N ALA A 160 8.82 -30.78 7.44
CA ALA A 160 9.27 -31.86 6.59
C ALA A 160 10.72 -32.29 6.90
N GLY A 161 11.60 -31.31 7.23
CA GLY A 161 12.99 -31.59 7.64
C GLY A 161 13.15 -32.36 8.94
N ILE A 162 12.13 -32.40 9.81
CA ILE A 162 12.09 -33.21 11.03
C ILE A 162 11.25 -34.48 10.86
N GLY A 163 10.96 -34.89 9.63
CA GLY A 163 10.30 -36.15 9.31
C GLY A 163 8.79 -36.15 9.37
N MET A 164 8.13 -34.96 9.46
CA MET A 164 6.66 -34.89 9.38
C MET A 164 6.16 -35.03 7.94
N GLU A 165 4.97 -35.64 7.78
CA GLU A 165 4.20 -35.56 6.56
C GLU A 165 3.46 -34.21 6.53
N VAL A 166 3.66 -33.41 5.47
CA VAL A 166 3.08 -32.06 5.38
C VAL A 166 2.13 -31.96 4.21
N ALA A 167 0.94 -31.37 4.44
CA ALA A 167 0.03 -30.93 3.40
C ALA A 167 -0.50 -29.53 3.74
N ALA A 168 -1.02 -28.80 2.73
CA ALA A 168 -1.46 -27.42 2.93
C ALA A 168 -2.83 -27.15 2.30
N PHE A 169 -3.48 -26.12 2.83
CA PHE A 169 -4.61 -25.42 2.23
C PHE A 169 -4.27 -23.94 2.07
N ASP A 170 -4.43 -23.43 0.87
CA ASP A 170 -4.34 -21.98 0.60
C ASP A 170 -5.24 -21.63 -0.60
N PRO A 171 -6.33 -20.86 -0.40
CA PRO A 171 -7.27 -20.56 -1.46
C PRO A 171 -6.72 -19.58 -2.51
N PHE A 172 -5.62 -18.89 -2.21
CA PHE A 172 -5.04 -17.85 -3.07
C PHE A 172 -3.82 -18.31 -3.88
N LEU A 173 -3.28 -19.50 -3.57
CA LEU A 173 -2.15 -20.05 -4.30
C LEU A 173 -2.63 -20.86 -5.52
N PRO A 174 -2.22 -20.48 -6.74
CA PRO A 174 -2.48 -21.29 -7.93
C PRO A 174 -1.86 -22.69 -7.78
N ALA A 175 -2.55 -23.72 -8.29
CA ALA A 175 -2.07 -25.09 -8.25
C ALA A 175 -0.64 -25.26 -8.83
N ALA A 176 -0.28 -24.46 -9.84
CA ALA A 176 1.06 -24.43 -10.42
C ALA A 176 2.16 -23.90 -9.46
N ALA A 177 1.81 -23.07 -8.48
CA ALA A 177 2.76 -22.56 -7.48
C ALA A 177 3.07 -23.61 -6.39
N SER A 178 2.13 -24.51 -6.10
CA SER A 178 2.31 -25.59 -5.13
C SER A 178 3.42 -26.57 -5.54
N GLY A 179 3.60 -26.83 -6.84
CA GLY A 179 4.66 -27.69 -7.36
C GLY A 179 6.09 -27.21 -7.05
N ARG A 180 6.31 -25.89 -6.90
CA ARG A 180 7.63 -25.34 -6.52
C ARG A 180 7.96 -25.59 -5.04
N LEU A 181 6.97 -25.76 -4.19
CA LEU A 181 7.15 -25.96 -2.75
C LEU A 181 7.14 -27.44 -2.35
N SER A 182 6.82 -28.35 -3.28
CA SER A 182 6.72 -29.80 -3.05
C SER A 182 5.78 -30.18 -1.88
N VAL A 183 4.75 -29.36 -1.61
CA VAL A 183 3.77 -29.57 -0.55
C VAL A 183 2.42 -29.93 -1.19
N PRO A 184 1.85 -31.12 -0.92
CA PRO A 184 0.53 -31.49 -1.41
C PRO A 184 -0.55 -30.52 -0.96
N MET A 185 -1.40 -30.07 -1.89
CA MET A 185 -2.54 -29.22 -1.58
C MET A 185 -3.79 -30.04 -1.35
N LYS A 186 -4.60 -29.62 -0.39
CA LYS A 186 -5.89 -30.22 -0.03
C LYS A 186 -6.95 -29.13 0.11
N THR A 187 -8.22 -29.52 0.01
CA THR A 187 -9.30 -28.64 0.49
C THR A 187 -9.22 -28.48 2.01
N LEU A 188 -9.85 -27.44 2.56
CA LEU A 188 -9.85 -27.23 4.02
C LEU A 188 -10.39 -28.47 4.75
N ASP A 189 -11.51 -29.01 4.28
CA ASP A 189 -12.16 -30.18 4.90
C ASP A 189 -11.29 -31.44 4.86
N GLU A 190 -10.65 -31.72 3.72
CA GLU A 190 -9.70 -32.84 3.59
C GLU A 190 -8.47 -32.65 4.49
N LEU A 191 -7.97 -31.43 4.61
CA LEU A 191 -6.81 -31.12 5.45
C LEU A 191 -7.13 -31.34 6.93
N LEU A 192 -8.29 -30.84 7.39
CA LEU A 192 -8.74 -31.01 8.77
C LEU A 192 -8.94 -32.48 9.13
N ALA A 193 -9.56 -33.27 8.25
CA ALA A 193 -9.78 -34.71 8.47
C ALA A 193 -8.49 -35.54 8.40
N TRP A 194 -7.48 -35.09 7.69
CA TRP A 194 -6.22 -35.81 7.48
C TRP A 194 -5.19 -35.52 8.56
N ALA A 195 -5.09 -34.31 9.03
CA ALA A 195 -4.00 -33.83 9.87
C ALA A 195 -4.09 -34.33 11.33
N ASP A 196 -2.94 -34.63 11.93
CA ASP A 196 -2.81 -34.86 13.36
C ASP A 196 -2.60 -33.52 14.10
N ILE A 197 -2.01 -32.55 13.42
CA ILE A 197 -1.74 -31.19 13.92
C ILE A 197 -2.07 -30.19 12.84
N ILE A 198 -2.82 -29.14 13.18
CA ILE A 198 -3.11 -28.00 12.29
C ILE A 198 -2.33 -26.78 12.78
N THR A 199 -1.73 -26.03 11.84
CA THR A 199 -1.07 -24.75 12.11
C THR A 199 -1.54 -23.67 11.14
N LEU A 200 -1.80 -22.46 11.67
CA LEU A 200 -2.38 -21.34 10.93
C LEU A 200 -1.33 -20.29 10.58
N HIS A 201 -1.29 -19.85 9.30
CA HIS A 201 -0.37 -18.84 8.78
C HIS A 201 -1.06 -17.93 7.75
N ILE A 202 -2.30 -17.52 8.04
CA ILE A 202 -3.12 -16.63 7.21
C ILE A 202 -3.38 -15.29 7.91
N PRO A 203 -3.66 -14.21 7.17
CA PRO A 203 -4.11 -12.95 7.77
C PRO A 203 -5.55 -13.08 8.29
N ARG A 204 -5.91 -12.23 9.26
CA ARG A 204 -7.30 -12.05 9.67
C ARG A 204 -8.00 -11.08 8.71
N THR A 205 -9.06 -11.54 8.09
CA THR A 205 -9.97 -10.77 7.23
C THR A 205 -11.41 -11.05 7.66
N LYS A 206 -12.39 -10.43 7.01
CA LYS A 206 -13.82 -10.76 7.22
C LYS A 206 -14.09 -12.25 6.94
N ASP A 207 -13.47 -12.80 5.89
CA ASP A 207 -13.69 -14.19 5.45
C ASP A 207 -12.90 -15.22 6.27
N THR A 208 -11.83 -14.82 6.95
CA THR A 208 -11.00 -15.71 7.77
C THR A 208 -11.26 -15.58 9.27
N THR A 209 -12.10 -14.64 9.70
CA THR A 209 -12.53 -14.52 11.09
C THR A 209 -13.31 -15.77 11.48
N ASN A 210 -12.88 -16.43 12.58
CA ASN A 210 -13.39 -17.71 13.06
C ASN A 210 -13.39 -18.82 11.99
N LEU A 211 -12.43 -18.78 11.05
CA LEU A 211 -12.27 -19.83 10.04
C LEU A 211 -12.20 -21.22 10.66
N ILE A 212 -11.57 -21.33 11.82
CA ILE A 212 -11.53 -22.56 12.64
C ILE A 212 -12.51 -22.39 13.80
N GLY A 213 -13.79 -22.53 13.47
CA GLY A 213 -14.88 -22.57 14.43
C GLY A 213 -15.19 -23.99 14.93
N GLU A 214 -16.27 -24.16 15.70
CA GLU A 214 -16.65 -25.46 16.28
C GLU A 214 -16.82 -26.55 15.19
N ALA A 215 -17.49 -26.22 14.08
CA ALA A 215 -17.74 -27.16 12.99
C ALA A 215 -16.44 -27.66 12.35
N GLN A 216 -15.47 -26.76 12.14
CA GLN A 216 -14.16 -27.11 11.58
C GLN A 216 -13.32 -27.93 12.57
N MET A 217 -13.31 -27.56 13.83
CA MET A 217 -12.60 -28.32 14.87
C MET A 217 -13.19 -29.73 15.05
N ARG A 218 -14.51 -29.90 14.93
CA ARG A 218 -15.14 -31.23 14.98
C ARG A 218 -14.78 -32.12 13.78
N ARG A 219 -14.39 -31.53 12.64
CA ARG A 219 -13.87 -32.27 11.48
C ARG A 219 -12.41 -32.71 11.67
N MET A 220 -11.68 -32.05 12.58
CA MET A 220 -10.35 -32.52 12.93
C MET A 220 -10.41 -33.89 13.58
N ARG A 221 -9.36 -34.64 13.45
CA ARG A 221 -9.28 -35.98 14.06
C ARG A 221 -9.40 -35.87 15.58
N LYS A 222 -10.09 -36.83 16.19
CA LYS A 222 -10.09 -36.92 17.65
C LYS A 222 -8.66 -37.09 18.17
N GLY A 223 -8.28 -36.26 19.13
CA GLY A 223 -6.91 -36.21 19.65
C GLY A 223 -5.96 -35.35 18.82
N ALA A 224 -6.47 -34.61 17.84
CA ALA A 224 -5.65 -33.66 17.08
C ALA A 224 -5.26 -32.41 17.93
N TYR A 225 -4.27 -31.70 17.41
CA TYR A 225 -3.73 -30.48 18.02
C TYR A 225 -3.90 -29.28 17.09
N LEU A 226 -3.97 -28.07 17.69
CA LEU A 226 -4.11 -26.81 16.95
C LEU A 226 -3.04 -25.81 17.37
N ILE A 227 -2.40 -25.15 16.41
CA ILE A 227 -1.42 -24.07 16.65
C ILE A 227 -1.89 -22.80 15.94
N ASN A 228 -2.01 -21.70 16.69
CA ASN A 228 -2.25 -20.38 16.14
C ASN A 228 -1.18 -19.40 16.61
N ALA A 229 -0.16 -19.19 15.77
CA ALA A 229 0.86 -18.16 15.92
C ALA A 229 0.75 -17.11 14.79
N ALA A 230 -0.45 -16.95 14.20
CA ALA A 230 -0.72 -16.04 13.11
C ALA A 230 -1.47 -14.79 13.56
N ARG A 231 -2.78 -14.91 13.84
CA ARG A 231 -3.64 -13.80 14.29
C ARG A 231 -4.73 -14.29 15.23
N GLY A 232 -5.02 -13.49 16.26
CA GLY A 232 -6.21 -13.68 17.08
C GLY A 232 -7.50 -13.55 16.26
N GLY A 233 -8.53 -14.33 16.63
CA GLY A 233 -9.80 -14.35 15.93
C GLY A 233 -9.84 -15.19 14.65
N LEU A 234 -8.78 -15.93 14.29
CA LEU A 234 -8.81 -16.99 13.30
C LEU A 234 -9.44 -18.27 13.86
N VAL A 235 -9.29 -18.46 15.15
CA VAL A 235 -9.84 -19.58 15.92
C VAL A 235 -10.93 -19.04 16.84
N ASP A 236 -12.07 -19.70 16.89
CA ASP A 236 -13.10 -19.46 17.90
C ASP A 236 -12.60 -19.98 19.25
N GLU A 237 -12.19 -19.05 20.13
CA GLU A 237 -11.59 -19.38 21.44
C GLU A 237 -12.59 -20.10 22.38
N ALA A 238 -13.88 -19.76 22.30
CA ALA A 238 -14.91 -20.40 23.12
C ALA A 238 -15.16 -21.84 22.65
N ALA A 239 -15.26 -22.06 21.36
CA ALA A 239 -15.39 -23.38 20.78
C ALA A 239 -14.13 -24.24 21.03
N LEU A 240 -12.94 -23.64 20.99
CA LEU A 240 -11.69 -24.34 21.31
C LEU A 240 -11.71 -24.87 22.75
N LEU A 241 -12.06 -24.05 23.73
CA LEU A 241 -12.16 -24.48 25.14
C LEU A 241 -13.15 -25.65 25.29
N LYS A 242 -14.34 -25.53 24.70
CA LYS A 242 -15.36 -26.59 24.71
C LYS A 242 -14.83 -27.93 24.18
N LEU A 243 -14.12 -27.91 23.04
CA LEU A 243 -13.62 -29.14 22.43
C LEU A 243 -12.39 -29.73 23.12
N LEU A 244 -11.62 -28.91 23.83
CA LEU A 244 -10.56 -29.35 24.72
C LEU A 244 -11.14 -30.01 25.97
N ASP A 245 -12.23 -29.48 26.56
CA ASP A 245 -12.94 -30.05 27.70
C ASP A 245 -13.61 -31.39 27.32
N GLU A 246 -14.27 -31.45 26.17
CA GLU A 246 -14.84 -32.68 25.63
C GLU A 246 -13.78 -33.76 25.29
N GLY A 247 -12.50 -33.40 25.24
CA GLY A 247 -11.40 -34.29 24.84
C GLY A 247 -11.46 -34.67 23.35
N HIS A 248 -12.14 -33.87 22.53
CA HIS A 248 -12.07 -33.99 21.08
C HIS A 248 -10.70 -33.54 20.54
N LEU A 249 -10.22 -32.38 20.98
CA LEU A 249 -8.84 -31.94 20.77
C LEU A 249 -7.97 -32.34 21.97
N ALA A 250 -6.74 -32.76 21.70
CA ALA A 250 -5.78 -33.14 22.75
C ALA A 250 -5.08 -31.94 23.37
N GLY A 251 -4.92 -30.84 22.61
CA GLY A 251 -4.29 -29.61 23.09
C GLY A 251 -4.22 -28.53 21.99
N ALA A 252 -3.85 -27.33 22.41
CA ALA A 252 -3.54 -26.26 21.46
C ALA A 252 -2.42 -25.35 21.97
N ALA A 253 -1.78 -24.61 21.04
CA ALA A 253 -0.81 -23.57 21.34
C ALA A 253 -1.25 -22.26 20.68
N LEU A 254 -1.39 -21.20 21.46
CA LEU A 254 -1.83 -19.89 21.00
C LEU A 254 -0.77 -18.84 21.35
N ASP A 255 -0.28 -18.14 20.33
CA ASP A 255 0.60 -16.97 20.48
C ASP A 255 -0.17 -15.65 20.29
N THR A 256 -1.40 -15.74 19.72
CA THR A 256 -2.24 -14.60 19.39
C THR A 256 -3.67 -14.81 19.85
N PHE A 257 -4.35 -13.72 20.25
CA PHE A 257 -5.66 -13.76 20.91
C PHE A 257 -6.63 -12.76 20.30
N VAL A 258 -7.94 -12.99 20.45
CA VAL A 258 -8.98 -12.06 20.02
C VAL A 258 -8.79 -10.68 20.68
N THR A 259 -8.43 -10.68 21.95
CA THR A 259 -8.12 -9.47 22.73
C THR A 259 -6.67 -9.54 23.22
N GLU A 260 -5.87 -8.59 22.79
CA GLU A 260 -4.46 -8.45 23.19
C GLU A 260 -4.23 -7.09 23.87
N PRO A 261 -3.62 -7.06 25.06
CA PRO A 261 -3.14 -8.18 25.88
C PRO A 261 -4.27 -9.08 26.39
N LEU A 262 -4.01 -10.40 26.47
CA LEU A 262 -4.98 -11.35 26.98
C LEU A 262 -5.42 -10.97 28.40
N PRO A 263 -6.74 -10.78 28.68
CA PRO A 263 -7.26 -10.41 29.99
C PRO A 263 -6.78 -11.35 31.11
N LYS A 264 -6.61 -10.80 32.31
CA LYS A 264 -6.11 -11.59 33.46
C LYS A 264 -7.09 -12.69 33.88
N ASP A 265 -8.35 -12.47 33.69
CA ASP A 265 -9.47 -13.37 34.01
C ASP A 265 -9.90 -14.27 32.84
N SER A 266 -9.18 -14.23 31.74
CA SER A 266 -9.48 -15.07 30.58
C SER A 266 -9.44 -16.55 30.94
N PRO A 267 -10.47 -17.36 30.59
CA PRO A 267 -10.51 -18.79 30.83
C PRO A 267 -9.41 -19.56 30.10
N LEU A 268 -8.86 -19.02 29.02
CA LEU A 268 -7.72 -19.61 28.32
C LEU A 268 -6.51 -19.81 29.24
N ARG A 269 -6.27 -18.86 30.17
CA ARG A 269 -5.10 -18.89 31.06
C ARG A 269 -5.07 -20.09 32.02
N ALA A 270 -6.23 -20.56 32.41
CA ALA A 270 -6.36 -21.65 33.37
C ALA A 270 -6.42 -23.04 32.73
N HIS A 271 -6.59 -23.12 31.40
CA HIS A 271 -6.84 -24.38 30.75
C HIS A 271 -5.56 -25.24 30.58
N PRO A 272 -5.49 -26.46 31.20
CA PRO A 272 -4.24 -27.23 31.34
C PRO A 272 -3.70 -27.81 30.00
N LYS A 273 -4.53 -27.87 28.94
CA LYS A 273 -4.14 -28.37 27.61
C LYS A 273 -3.73 -27.25 26.66
N LEU A 274 -3.62 -25.98 27.15
CA LEU A 274 -3.18 -24.85 26.36
C LEU A 274 -1.74 -24.49 26.66
N ILE A 275 -0.98 -24.15 25.63
CA ILE A 275 0.28 -23.41 25.71
C ILE A 275 -0.01 -22.00 25.20
N LEU A 276 0.32 -20.98 26.00
CA LEU A 276 0.06 -19.59 25.69
C LEU A 276 1.37 -18.80 25.71
N THR A 277 1.58 -17.99 24.66
CA THR A 277 2.71 -17.06 24.59
C THR A 277 2.21 -15.66 24.21
N PRO A 278 2.85 -14.58 24.70
CA PRO A 278 2.32 -13.23 24.56
C PRO A 278 2.76 -12.57 23.24
N HIS A 279 2.33 -13.14 22.10
CA HIS A 279 2.59 -12.66 20.74
C HIS A 279 4.08 -12.47 20.44
N LEU A 280 4.84 -13.57 20.55
CA LEU A 280 6.31 -13.58 20.42
C LEU A 280 6.81 -13.88 19.00
N GLY A 281 5.93 -14.13 18.03
CA GLY A 281 6.31 -14.57 16.68
C GLY A 281 7.38 -13.72 15.99
N ALA A 282 7.49 -12.41 16.30
CA ALA A 282 8.53 -11.51 15.76
C ALA A 282 9.56 -11.05 16.82
N SER A 283 9.56 -11.67 18.02
CA SER A 283 10.35 -11.19 19.17
C SER A 283 11.74 -11.83 19.24
N THR A 284 12.51 -11.67 18.15
CA THR A 284 13.96 -11.98 18.12
C THR A 284 14.75 -10.72 17.75
N SER A 285 16.02 -10.67 18.18
CA SER A 285 16.92 -9.53 17.88
C SER A 285 17.04 -9.31 16.37
N GLU A 286 17.23 -10.40 15.64
CA GLU A 286 17.40 -10.39 14.18
C GLU A 286 16.12 -9.90 13.47
N ALA A 287 14.94 -10.37 13.89
CA ALA A 287 13.68 -9.92 13.31
C ALA A 287 13.42 -8.44 13.62
N GLN A 288 13.69 -7.98 14.84
CA GLN A 288 13.50 -6.57 15.22
C GLN A 288 14.43 -5.65 14.43
N GLN A 289 15.69 -6.02 14.26
CA GLN A 289 16.65 -5.32 13.42
C GLN A 289 16.20 -5.31 11.95
N ALA A 290 15.84 -6.47 11.40
CA ALA A 290 15.44 -6.62 10.00
C ALA A 290 14.18 -5.82 9.67
N VAL A 291 13.10 -5.93 10.48
CA VAL A 291 11.87 -5.16 10.20
C VAL A 291 12.11 -3.65 10.28
N SER A 292 12.95 -3.19 11.22
CA SER A 292 13.25 -1.77 11.40
C SER A 292 14.08 -1.22 10.24
N THR A 293 15.09 -1.96 9.78
CA THR A 293 15.97 -1.52 8.68
C THR A 293 15.28 -1.61 7.32
N ILE A 294 14.50 -2.66 7.06
CA ILE A 294 13.72 -2.79 5.83
C ILE A 294 12.71 -1.64 5.74
N LEU A 295 11.94 -1.42 6.80
CA LEU A 295 10.93 -0.35 6.84
C LEU A 295 11.57 1.02 6.67
N ALA A 296 12.68 1.31 7.37
CA ALA A 296 13.38 2.58 7.25
C ALA A 296 13.80 2.87 5.81
N ARG A 297 14.39 1.90 5.11
CA ARG A 297 14.77 2.05 3.69
C ARG A 297 13.56 2.33 2.80
N GLN A 298 12.48 1.56 2.94
CA GLN A 298 11.25 1.77 2.18
C GLN A 298 10.67 3.16 2.41
N MET A 299 10.59 3.62 3.66
CA MET A 299 10.07 4.95 3.99
C MET A 299 10.98 6.07 3.49
N ILE A 300 12.31 5.91 3.56
CA ILE A 300 13.28 6.87 3.02
C ILE A 300 13.10 7.01 1.50
N ASP A 301 13.02 5.89 0.80
CA ASP A 301 12.82 5.87 -0.66
C ASP A 301 11.49 6.56 -1.02
N PHE A 302 10.42 6.25 -0.33
CA PHE A 302 9.12 6.90 -0.53
C PHE A 302 9.18 8.42 -0.28
N LEU A 303 9.75 8.85 0.84
CA LEU A 303 9.80 10.26 1.22
C LEU A 303 10.72 11.10 0.32
N LYS A 304 11.77 10.49 -0.26
CA LYS A 304 12.73 11.18 -1.15
C LYS A 304 12.35 11.12 -2.62
N THR A 305 11.83 9.97 -3.08
CA THR A 305 11.66 9.68 -4.51
C THR A 305 10.22 9.39 -4.91
N GLY A 306 9.33 9.15 -3.94
CA GLY A 306 7.97 8.65 -4.19
C GLY A 306 7.91 7.16 -4.57
N ALA A 307 9.02 6.42 -4.50
CA ALA A 307 9.03 4.98 -4.77
C ALA A 307 8.18 4.21 -3.75
N VAL A 308 7.35 3.29 -4.24
CA VAL A 308 6.35 2.58 -3.42
C VAL A 308 6.76 1.12 -3.27
N ALA A 309 7.59 0.82 -2.28
CA ALA A 309 7.89 -0.56 -1.88
C ALA A 309 7.23 -0.85 -0.50
N GLY A 310 6.64 -2.02 -0.35
CA GLY A 310 6.04 -2.44 0.93
C GLY A 310 4.85 -1.58 1.39
N CYS A 311 4.17 -0.89 0.49
CA CYS A 311 2.97 -0.12 0.81
C CYS A 311 1.73 -1.02 0.75
N VAL A 312 0.85 -0.88 1.75
CA VAL A 312 -0.36 -1.69 1.90
C VAL A 312 -1.53 -1.10 1.12
N ASN A 313 -1.60 0.23 1.05
CA ASN A 313 -2.71 0.98 0.43
C ASN A 313 -2.34 1.67 -0.88
N LEU A 314 -1.22 1.26 -1.50
CA LEU A 314 -0.84 1.62 -2.87
C LEU A 314 -0.41 0.36 -3.63
N PRO A 315 -0.59 0.30 -4.95
CA PRO A 315 -0.02 -0.77 -5.76
C PRO A 315 1.49 -0.83 -5.58
N PRO A 316 2.07 -2.01 -5.37
CA PRO A 316 3.51 -2.15 -5.24
C PRO A 316 4.20 -1.77 -6.55
N LEU A 317 5.30 -1.03 -6.46
CA LEU A 317 6.15 -0.64 -7.58
C LEU A 317 7.58 -1.11 -7.28
N SER A 318 8.10 -2.04 -8.07
CA SER A 318 9.46 -2.53 -7.91
C SER A 318 10.48 -1.42 -8.19
N ALA A 319 11.71 -1.57 -7.73
CA ALA A 319 12.77 -0.59 -7.98
C ALA A 319 13.09 -0.45 -9.49
N GLU A 320 12.97 -1.55 -10.25
CA GLU A 320 13.12 -1.54 -11.71
C GLU A 320 11.95 -0.79 -12.37
N ALA A 321 10.71 -1.11 -11.99
CA ALA A 321 9.53 -0.42 -12.50
C ALA A 321 9.53 1.06 -12.10
N ALA A 322 10.05 1.43 -10.92
CA ALA A 322 10.19 2.81 -10.50
C ALA A 322 11.14 3.63 -11.39
N LYS A 323 12.19 3.01 -11.95
CA LYS A 323 13.08 3.67 -12.93
C LYS A 323 12.37 3.97 -14.24
N GLU A 324 11.49 3.08 -14.69
CA GLU A 324 10.69 3.27 -15.91
C GLU A 324 9.58 4.32 -15.70
N VAL A 325 8.96 4.33 -14.52
CA VAL A 325 7.88 5.25 -14.15
C VAL A 325 8.40 6.65 -13.81
N GLY A 326 9.57 6.74 -13.17
CA GLY A 326 10.13 7.99 -12.65
C GLY A 326 10.14 9.16 -13.65
N PRO A 327 10.62 8.98 -14.90
CA PRO A 327 10.62 10.05 -15.91
C PRO A 327 9.22 10.59 -16.26
N TRP A 328 8.16 9.78 -16.05
CA TRP A 328 6.78 10.16 -16.34
C TRP A 328 6.11 10.98 -15.24
N ILE A 329 6.64 10.95 -14.02
CA ILE A 329 6.05 11.63 -12.86
C ILE A 329 5.82 13.13 -13.11
N PRO A 330 6.82 13.91 -13.61
CA PRO A 330 6.59 15.32 -13.91
C PRO A 330 5.50 15.54 -14.95
N LEU A 331 5.51 14.75 -16.03
CA LEU A 331 4.51 14.85 -17.10
C LEU A 331 3.10 14.60 -16.56
N MET A 332 2.88 13.51 -15.80
CA MET A 332 1.56 13.18 -15.23
C MET A 332 1.06 14.26 -14.28
N THR A 333 1.97 14.85 -13.49
CA THR A 333 1.62 15.93 -12.56
C THR A 333 1.16 17.17 -13.31
N GLU A 334 1.90 17.61 -14.32
CA GLU A 334 1.54 18.82 -15.07
C GLU A 334 0.31 18.60 -15.97
N LEU A 335 0.16 17.39 -16.56
CA LEU A 335 -1.04 17.05 -17.31
C LEU A 335 -2.30 17.00 -16.44
N GLY A 336 -2.21 16.53 -15.20
CA GLY A 336 -3.34 16.58 -14.27
C GLY A 336 -3.79 18.02 -13.98
N LYS A 337 -2.85 18.92 -13.72
CA LYS A 337 -3.13 20.35 -13.54
C LYS A 337 -3.72 20.98 -14.80
N LEU A 338 -3.15 20.68 -15.96
CA LEU A 338 -3.63 21.15 -17.27
C LEU A 338 -5.05 20.67 -17.54
N ALA A 339 -5.34 19.38 -17.34
CA ALA A 339 -6.66 18.81 -17.52
C ALA A 339 -7.71 19.52 -16.66
N ASN A 340 -7.40 19.81 -15.39
CA ASN A 340 -8.29 20.57 -14.50
C ASN A 340 -8.52 22.02 -14.94
N ARG A 341 -7.48 22.69 -15.46
CA ARG A 341 -7.62 24.06 -16.00
C ARG A 341 -8.48 24.09 -17.26
N LEU A 342 -8.30 23.12 -18.16
CA LEU A 342 -9.04 23.03 -19.41
C LEU A 342 -10.50 22.60 -19.22
N VAL A 343 -10.78 21.72 -18.26
CA VAL A 343 -12.13 21.21 -17.96
C VAL A 343 -12.34 21.19 -16.44
N PRO A 344 -12.62 22.35 -15.83
CA PRO A 344 -12.99 22.41 -14.42
C PRO A 344 -14.23 21.54 -14.14
N ALA A 345 -14.27 20.87 -13.00
CA ALA A 345 -15.37 19.98 -12.59
C ALA A 345 -15.68 18.87 -13.64
N ALA A 346 -14.65 18.26 -14.20
CA ALA A 346 -14.78 17.12 -15.10
C ALA A 346 -15.52 15.96 -14.44
N SER A 347 -16.37 15.28 -15.20
CA SER A 347 -17.12 14.08 -14.78
C SER A 347 -16.56 12.79 -15.36
N LYS A 348 -15.71 12.88 -16.40
CA LYS A 348 -15.07 11.72 -17.05
C LYS A 348 -13.61 12.02 -17.34
N LEU A 349 -12.78 11.03 -17.10
CA LEU A 349 -11.37 11.02 -17.47
C LEU A 349 -11.03 9.66 -18.06
N HIS A 350 -10.58 9.63 -19.30
CA HIS A 350 -10.07 8.43 -19.95
C HIS A 350 -8.58 8.61 -20.27
N ILE A 351 -7.75 7.65 -19.88
CA ILE A 351 -6.31 7.68 -20.07
C ILE A 351 -5.91 6.52 -20.96
N THR A 352 -5.31 6.80 -22.13
CA THR A 352 -4.78 5.77 -23.02
C THR A 352 -3.26 5.83 -23.02
N TYR A 353 -2.63 4.72 -22.72
CA TYR A 353 -1.20 4.52 -22.84
C TYR A 353 -0.91 3.77 -24.14
N ALA A 354 -0.43 4.48 -25.17
CA ALA A 354 -0.18 3.95 -26.49
C ALA A 354 1.31 3.79 -26.80
N GLY A 355 1.65 2.97 -27.82
CA GLY A 355 3.02 2.63 -28.18
C GLY A 355 3.60 1.53 -27.30
N ARG A 356 4.91 1.57 -27.01
CA ARG A 356 5.63 0.53 -26.23
C ARG A 356 5.37 0.67 -24.74
N THR A 357 4.26 0.11 -24.27
CA THR A 357 3.82 0.21 -22.87
C THR A 357 3.99 -1.09 -22.06
N ASP A 358 4.48 -2.17 -22.68
CA ASP A 358 4.52 -3.52 -22.09
C ASP A 358 5.31 -3.61 -20.78
N ALA A 359 6.33 -2.75 -20.60
CA ALA A 359 7.14 -2.71 -19.39
C ALA A 359 6.74 -1.59 -18.40
N LEU A 360 5.71 -0.79 -18.74
CA LEU A 360 5.31 0.37 -17.94
C LEU A 360 4.19 0.00 -16.97
N ASP A 361 4.44 0.07 -15.66
CA ASP A 361 3.37 0.01 -14.68
C ASP A 361 2.60 1.34 -14.65
N THR A 362 1.42 1.37 -15.27
CA THR A 362 0.61 2.57 -15.42
C THR A 362 -0.18 2.94 -14.17
N ARG A 363 -0.40 2.00 -13.25
CA ARG A 363 -1.24 2.20 -12.04
C ARG A 363 -0.81 3.37 -11.15
N PRO A 364 0.49 3.58 -10.85
CA PRO A 364 0.90 4.77 -10.10
C PRO A 364 0.80 6.05 -10.91
N LEU A 365 0.97 5.99 -12.25
CA LEU A 365 0.90 7.14 -13.15
C LEU A 365 -0.51 7.73 -13.20
N SER A 366 -1.52 6.90 -13.42
CA SER A 366 -2.92 7.34 -13.45
C SER A 366 -3.36 7.93 -12.12
N ARG A 367 -2.96 7.32 -10.99
CA ARG A 367 -3.24 7.87 -9.66
C ARG A 367 -2.60 9.24 -9.46
N LEU A 368 -1.39 9.43 -9.95
CA LEU A 368 -0.66 10.70 -9.87
C LEU A 368 -1.35 11.80 -10.70
N LEU A 369 -1.76 11.48 -11.93
CA LEU A 369 -2.51 12.38 -12.79
C LEU A 369 -3.82 12.81 -12.13
N VAL A 370 -4.60 11.85 -11.63
CA VAL A 370 -5.86 12.12 -10.92
C VAL A 370 -5.62 12.96 -9.66
N ALA A 371 -4.59 12.65 -8.89
CA ALA A 371 -4.22 13.44 -7.70
C ALA A 371 -3.90 14.89 -8.06
N ALA A 372 -3.11 15.11 -9.11
CA ALA A 372 -2.76 16.45 -9.59
C ALA A 372 -3.97 17.20 -10.15
N MET A 373 -4.87 16.50 -10.83
CA MET A 373 -6.12 17.07 -11.36
C MET A 373 -7.07 17.52 -10.25
N LEU A 374 -7.19 16.75 -9.17
CA LEU A 374 -8.11 17.02 -8.06
C LEU A 374 -7.51 17.89 -6.96
N GLY A 375 -6.18 17.92 -6.84
CA GLY A 375 -5.47 18.54 -5.72
C GLY A 375 -5.61 20.06 -5.62
N SER A 376 -6.00 20.74 -6.68
CA SER A 376 -6.14 22.21 -6.72
C SER A 376 -7.45 22.73 -6.12
N ALA A 377 -8.45 21.87 -5.83
CA ALA A 377 -9.80 22.33 -5.52
C ALA A 377 -10.16 22.31 -4.02
N SER A 378 -9.67 21.42 -3.20
CA SER A 378 -9.80 21.39 -1.72
C SER A 378 -9.27 20.07 -1.12
N GLY A 379 -8.61 20.18 0.03
CA GLY A 379 -8.17 19.01 0.79
C GLY A 379 -6.91 18.33 0.23
N ARG A 380 -6.39 17.40 1.00
CA ARG A 380 -5.16 16.69 0.67
C ARG A 380 -5.45 15.51 -0.24
N VAL A 381 -5.36 15.71 -1.55
CA VAL A 381 -5.41 14.61 -2.52
C VAL A 381 -3.99 14.18 -2.86
N THR A 382 -3.72 12.90 -2.69
CA THR A 382 -2.42 12.26 -2.99
C THR A 382 -2.67 11.03 -3.86
N PRO A 383 -1.66 10.41 -4.46
CA PRO A 383 -1.86 9.15 -5.20
C PRO A 383 -2.51 8.03 -4.37
N VAL A 384 -2.45 8.11 -3.05
CA VAL A 384 -3.05 7.13 -2.13
C VAL A 384 -4.57 7.16 -2.21
N ASN A 385 -5.19 8.34 -2.09
CA ASN A 385 -6.65 8.51 -2.07
C ASN A 385 -7.25 9.00 -3.40
N ALA A 386 -6.43 9.24 -4.42
CA ALA A 386 -6.85 9.89 -5.66
C ALA A 386 -8.09 9.26 -6.31
N LEU A 387 -8.11 7.93 -6.46
CA LEU A 387 -9.26 7.24 -7.10
C LEU A 387 -10.50 7.24 -6.21
N GLY A 388 -10.34 7.15 -4.89
CA GLY A 388 -11.46 7.30 -3.94
C GLY A 388 -12.05 8.71 -3.98
N GLU A 389 -11.19 9.73 -3.97
CA GLU A 389 -11.61 11.14 -4.10
C GLU A 389 -12.26 11.42 -5.46
N ALA A 390 -11.77 10.83 -6.54
CA ALA A 390 -12.40 10.91 -7.86
C ALA A 390 -13.83 10.38 -7.82
N ALA A 391 -14.04 9.20 -7.25
CA ALA A 391 -15.36 8.60 -7.11
C ALA A 391 -16.31 9.46 -6.26
N VAL A 392 -15.84 10.00 -5.12
CA VAL A 392 -16.63 10.89 -4.25
C VAL A 392 -17.04 12.17 -4.97
N ARG A 393 -16.16 12.71 -5.82
CA ARG A 393 -16.43 13.93 -6.62
C ARG A 393 -17.16 13.65 -7.94
N GLY A 394 -17.56 12.41 -8.22
CA GLY A 394 -18.28 12.02 -9.44
C GLY A 394 -17.42 11.99 -10.70
N LEU A 395 -16.09 11.96 -10.59
CA LEU A 395 -15.17 11.79 -11.69
C LEU A 395 -14.99 10.29 -12.01
N ALA A 396 -15.56 9.82 -13.11
CA ALA A 396 -15.35 8.48 -13.62
C ALA A 396 -13.98 8.38 -14.31
N VAL A 397 -13.09 7.53 -13.78
CA VAL A 397 -11.74 7.32 -14.31
C VAL A 397 -11.67 5.97 -15.00
N SER A 398 -11.12 5.93 -16.21
CA SER A 398 -10.90 4.69 -16.98
C SER A 398 -9.56 4.72 -17.69
N GLU A 399 -9.00 3.51 -17.95
CA GLU A 399 -7.69 3.35 -18.60
C GLU A 399 -7.78 2.38 -19.76
N THR A 400 -6.97 2.62 -20.80
CA THR A 400 -6.70 1.68 -21.90
C THR A 400 -5.20 1.54 -22.08
N LEU A 401 -4.74 0.29 -22.22
CA LEU A 401 -3.36 -0.04 -22.57
C LEU A 401 -3.31 -0.50 -24.01
N GLY A 402 -2.37 0.06 -24.78
CA GLY A 402 -2.17 -0.29 -26.19
C GLY A 402 -2.69 0.76 -27.17
N GLY A 403 -2.54 0.47 -28.43
CA GLY A 403 -2.84 1.37 -29.55
C GLY A 403 -1.58 1.91 -30.22
N ASP A 404 -1.78 2.58 -31.36
CA ASP A 404 -0.70 3.19 -32.12
C ASP A 404 -0.12 4.40 -31.37
N GLY A 405 1.19 4.49 -31.30
CA GLY A 405 1.92 5.63 -30.73
C GLY A 405 2.05 6.83 -31.68
N ASP A 406 1.43 6.81 -32.88
CA ASP A 406 1.47 7.89 -33.87
C ASP A 406 2.89 8.44 -34.14
N GLY A 407 3.87 7.52 -34.26
CA GLY A 407 5.28 7.84 -34.48
C GLY A 407 6.09 8.14 -33.22
N PHE A 408 5.47 8.15 -32.04
CA PHE A 408 6.16 8.24 -30.76
C PHE A 408 6.37 6.84 -30.18
N ASP A 409 7.51 6.62 -29.53
CA ASP A 409 7.79 5.35 -28.82
C ASP A 409 6.72 5.06 -27.76
N ARG A 410 6.32 6.10 -27.02
CA ARG A 410 5.24 6.07 -26.03
C ARG A 410 4.43 7.35 -26.12
N LEU A 411 3.13 7.23 -26.24
CA LEU A 411 2.19 8.36 -26.31
C LEU A 411 1.10 8.19 -25.25
N LEU A 412 0.87 9.24 -24.48
CA LEU A 412 -0.22 9.36 -23.53
C LEU A 412 -1.35 10.17 -24.18
N ARG A 413 -2.56 9.62 -24.22
CA ARG A 413 -3.78 10.33 -24.62
C ARG A 413 -4.68 10.48 -23.42
N ILE A 414 -5.14 11.68 -23.15
CA ILE A 414 -6.05 12.01 -22.06
C ILE A 414 -7.29 12.63 -22.67
N GLU A 415 -8.43 12.01 -22.43
CA GLU A 415 -9.74 12.54 -22.78
C GLU A 415 -10.45 12.93 -21.49
N VAL A 416 -10.69 14.22 -21.31
CA VAL A 416 -11.36 14.77 -20.14
C VAL A 416 -12.65 15.45 -20.56
N ALA A 417 -13.76 15.14 -19.90
CA ALA A 417 -15.07 15.69 -20.25
C ALA A 417 -15.86 16.11 -19.02
N GLY A 418 -16.61 17.18 -19.17
CA GLY A 418 -17.53 17.75 -18.18
C GLY A 418 -18.82 18.23 -18.82
N GLU A 419 -19.65 18.94 -18.05
CA GLU A 419 -20.96 19.42 -18.52
C GLU A 419 -20.87 20.34 -19.76
N HIS A 420 -19.80 21.14 -19.87
CA HIS A 420 -19.63 22.13 -20.94
C HIS A 420 -18.76 21.65 -22.11
N GLY A 421 -18.51 20.35 -22.21
CA GLY A 421 -17.72 19.76 -23.29
C GLY A 421 -16.52 18.96 -22.79
N GLY A 422 -15.68 18.55 -23.75
CA GLY A 422 -14.49 17.75 -23.46
C GLY A 422 -13.27 18.27 -24.20
N ARG A 423 -12.10 17.82 -23.74
CA ARG A 423 -10.78 18.12 -24.34
C ARG A 423 -10.00 16.83 -24.50
N ARG A 424 -9.20 16.76 -25.54
CA ARG A 424 -8.26 15.66 -25.79
C ARG A 424 -6.85 16.19 -25.81
N ILE A 425 -6.01 15.68 -24.93
CA ILE A 425 -4.61 16.06 -24.78
C ILE A 425 -3.76 14.85 -25.15
N GLU A 426 -2.78 15.02 -26.03
CA GLU A 426 -1.79 14.00 -26.34
C GLU A 426 -0.40 14.49 -25.95
N ALA A 427 0.33 13.66 -25.22
CA ALA A 427 1.59 14.03 -24.60
C ALA A 427 2.60 12.89 -24.60
N THR A 428 3.88 13.24 -24.60
CA THR A 428 4.99 12.28 -24.58
C THR A 428 6.19 12.83 -23.82
N LEU A 429 7.19 11.99 -23.61
CA LEU A 429 8.51 12.40 -23.13
C LEU A 429 9.47 12.54 -24.31
N HIS A 430 9.77 13.78 -24.68
CA HIS A 430 10.77 14.09 -25.69
C HIS A 430 11.62 15.28 -25.20
N ARG A 431 12.85 14.99 -24.69
CA ARG A 431 13.71 15.97 -24.02
C ARG A 431 13.01 16.68 -22.83
N GLY A 432 12.10 15.95 -22.16
CA GLY A 432 11.23 16.41 -21.08
C GLY A 432 9.75 16.23 -21.39
N PRO A 433 8.85 16.67 -20.50
CA PRO A 433 7.41 16.66 -20.71
C PRO A 433 7.00 17.51 -21.92
N ARG A 434 6.21 16.94 -22.84
CA ARG A 434 5.70 17.66 -24.04
C ARG A 434 4.27 17.29 -24.31
N VAL A 435 3.39 18.28 -24.45
CA VAL A 435 2.10 18.13 -25.14
C VAL A 435 2.36 18.26 -26.64
N VAL A 436 1.93 17.27 -27.40
CA VAL A 436 2.18 17.18 -28.85
C VAL A 436 0.92 17.40 -29.67
N ARG A 437 -0.28 17.22 -29.06
CA ARG A 437 -1.57 17.56 -29.68
C ARG A 437 -2.57 18.02 -28.63
N LEU A 438 -3.43 18.95 -29.02
CA LEU A 438 -4.59 19.37 -28.24
C LEU A 438 -5.82 19.44 -29.17
N ASP A 439 -6.86 18.65 -28.86
CA ASP A 439 -8.08 18.52 -29.67
C ASP A 439 -7.82 18.15 -31.13
N GLY A 440 -6.79 17.33 -31.37
CA GLY A 440 -6.38 16.89 -32.70
C GLY A 440 -5.48 17.87 -33.46
N VAL A 441 -5.24 19.06 -32.92
CA VAL A 441 -4.33 20.05 -33.50
C VAL A 441 -2.91 19.76 -33.05
N GLU A 442 -1.95 19.66 -33.96
CA GLU A 442 -0.54 19.47 -33.64
C GLU A 442 0.03 20.74 -33.00
N LEU A 443 0.57 20.58 -31.80
CA LEU A 443 1.19 21.62 -31.01
C LEU A 443 2.45 21.05 -30.34
N ASP A 444 3.34 21.92 -29.87
CA ASP A 444 4.52 21.49 -29.13
C ASP A 444 4.82 22.46 -27.99
N PHE A 445 4.52 22.07 -26.74
CA PHE A 445 4.76 22.90 -25.58
C PHE A 445 5.02 22.07 -24.30
N ASP A 446 5.71 22.67 -23.33
CA ASP A 446 5.89 22.13 -21.99
C ASP A 446 4.64 22.41 -21.13
N PRO A 447 3.91 21.41 -20.65
CA PRO A 447 2.69 21.62 -19.84
C PRO A 447 2.94 22.28 -18.48
N GLY A 448 4.20 22.35 -17.99
CA GLY A 448 4.58 23.01 -16.76
C GLY A 448 4.95 24.48 -16.91
N ALA A 449 4.98 25.01 -18.14
CA ALA A 449 5.31 26.41 -18.40
C ALA A 449 4.09 27.34 -18.26
N HIS A 450 4.32 28.64 -18.32
CA HIS A 450 3.26 29.65 -18.45
C HIS A 450 2.76 29.70 -19.90
N ILE A 451 1.53 29.27 -20.14
CA ILE A 451 1.00 29.09 -21.50
C ILE A 451 -0.24 29.94 -21.69
N LEU A 452 -0.22 30.76 -22.74
CA LEU A 452 -1.41 31.34 -23.30
C LEU A 452 -1.95 30.39 -24.38
N LEU A 453 -3.13 29.83 -24.16
CA LEU A 453 -3.86 29.05 -25.15
C LEU A 453 -4.80 30.00 -25.90
N MET A 454 -4.56 30.16 -27.19
CA MET A 454 -5.31 31.08 -28.05
C MET A 454 -6.01 30.32 -29.16
N LYS A 455 -7.32 30.59 -29.35
CA LYS A 455 -8.01 30.31 -30.62
C LYS A 455 -8.18 31.63 -31.35
N ASN A 456 -7.78 31.66 -32.63
CA ASN A 456 -7.87 32.86 -33.46
C ASN A 456 -8.39 32.54 -34.86
N GLU A 457 -8.92 33.53 -35.56
CA GLU A 457 -9.13 33.45 -37.00
C GLU A 457 -7.78 33.23 -37.67
N ASP A 458 -7.72 32.27 -38.60
CA ASP A 458 -6.49 32.00 -39.38
C ASP A 458 -6.29 33.04 -40.47
N LYS A 459 -5.88 34.24 -40.06
CA LYS A 459 -5.67 35.41 -40.92
C LYS A 459 -4.32 36.06 -40.66
N PRO A 460 -3.68 36.61 -41.71
CA PRO A 460 -2.47 37.40 -41.56
C PRO A 460 -2.64 38.56 -40.57
N GLY A 461 -1.62 38.83 -39.76
CA GLY A 461 -1.54 39.95 -38.83
C GLY A 461 -1.96 39.66 -37.40
N VAL A 462 -2.81 38.67 -37.09
CA VAL A 462 -3.27 38.39 -35.74
C VAL A 462 -2.10 38.08 -34.80
N ILE A 463 -1.18 37.22 -35.24
CA ILE A 463 0.02 36.84 -34.44
C ILE A 463 0.94 38.02 -34.22
N GLY A 464 1.14 38.90 -35.26
CA GLY A 464 1.94 40.11 -35.15
C GLY A 464 1.38 41.11 -34.14
N LEU A 465 0.04 41.27 -34.12
CA LEU A 465 -0.62 42.12 -33.12
C LEU A 465 -0.48 41.57 -31.72
N LEU A 466 -0.66 40.26 -31.52
CA LEU A 466 -0.46 39.64 -30.24
C LEU A 466 0.98 39.82 -29.75
N GLY A 467 1.98 39.50 -30.57
CA GLY A 467 3.40 39.65 -30.23
C GLY A 467 3.78 41.08 -29.86
N SER A 468 3.27 42.08 -30.61
CA SER A 468 3.49 43.51 -30.33
C SER A 468 2.89 43.91 -28.97
N ASN A 469 1.69 43.45 -28.65
CA ASN A 469 1.02 43.76 -27.38
C ASN A 469 1.72 43.07 -26.19
N LEU A 470 2.16 41.80 -26.34
CA LEU A 470 2.93 41.08 -25.31
C LEU A 470 4.26 41.81 -25.07
N GLY A 471 4.98 42.20 -26.15
CA GLY A 471 6.23 42.96 -26.04
C GLY A 471 6.05 44.34 -25.36
N ALA A 472 4.97 45.06 -25.70
CA ALA A 472 4.64 46.33 -25.05
C ALA A 472 4.32 46.17 -23.55
N ALA A 473 3.77 45.01 -23.17
CA ALA A 473 3.53 44.63 -21.78
C ALA A 473 4.76 44.06 -21.05
N GLY A 474 5.93 44.02 -21.72
CA GLY A 474 7.18 43.48 -21.17
C GLY A 474 7.16 41.95 -20.97
N ILE A 475 6.33 41.24 -21.71
CA ILE A 475 6.21 39.80 -21.66
C ILE A 475 6.94 39.19 -22.86
N ASN A 476 7.91 38.31 -22.59
CA ASN A 476 8.67 37.66 -23.63
C ASN A 476 8.03 36.33 -24.05
N ILE A 477 7.96 36.07 -25.36
CA ILE A 477 7.52 34.77 -25.92
C ILE A 477 8.75 33.85 -25.94
N VAL A 478 8.64 32.73 -25.22
CA VAL A 478 9.71 31.71 -25.12
C VAL A 478 9.54 30.65 -26.22
N ASN A 479 8.29 30.24 -26.47
CA ASN A 479 7.94 29.30 -27.54
C ASN A 479 6.59 29.65 -28.12
N PHE A 480 6.39 29.37 -29.40
CA PHE A 480 5.14 29.62 -30.10
C PHE A 480 4.83 28.43 -31.02
N SER A 481 3.75 27.73 -30.72
CA SER A 481 3.27 26.60 -31.51
C SER A 481 1.85 26.89 -32.00
N LEU A 482 1.61 26.75 -33.30
CA LEU A 482 0.37 27.09 -33.95
C LEU A 482 -0.04 26.01 -34.93
N GLY A 483 -1.29 25.56 -34.89
CA GLY A 483 -1.86 24.62 -35.82
C GLY A 483 -3.25 25.04 -36.29
N ALA A 484 -3.60 24.75 -37.56
CA ALA A 484 -4.91 25.01 -38.10
C ALA A 484 -5.95 24.01 -37.58
N THR A 485 -7.16 24.50 -37.26
CA THR A 485 -8.27 23.65 -36.79
C THR A 485 -9.17 23.14 -37.94
N GLY A 486 -8.94 23.58 -39.16
CA GLY A 486 -9.67 23.14 -40.34
C GLY A 486 -11.03 23.85 -40.58
N ASP A 487 -11.48 24.67 -39.60
CA ASP A 487 -12.73 25.46 -39.65
C ASP A 487 -12.51 26.95 -39.92
N GLY A 488 -11.34 27.33 -40.47
CA GLY A 488 -10.94 28.72 -40.68
C GLY A 488 -10.35 29.40 -39.45
N HIS A 489 -10.07 28.64 -38.38
CA HIS A 489 -9.40 29.09 -37.17
C HIS A 489 -8.06 28.37 -37.00
N ALA A 490 -7.28 28.90 -36.11
CA ALA A 490 -6.03 28.28 -35.62
C ALA A 490 -6.04 28.19 -34.08
N LEU A 491 -5.36 27.20 -33.57
CA LEU A 491 -5.09 27.03 -32.13
C LEU A 491 -3.61 27.26 -31.90
N ALA A 492 -3.28 28.14 -30.98
CA ALA A 492 -1.89 28.42 -30.62
C ALA A 492 -1.64 28.17 -29.11
N ALA A 493 -0.53 27.53 -28.82
CA ALA A 493 0.05 27.46 -27.48
C ALA A 493 1.29 28.39 -27.44
N ILE A 494 1.22 29.45 -26.66
CA ILE A 494 2.26 30.47 -26.56
C ILE A 494 2.87 30.38 -25.17
N THR A 495 4.09 29.89 -25.10
CA THR A 495 4.85 29.86 -23.83
C THR A 495 5.44 31.25 -23.59
N VAL A 496 5.19 31.80 -22.42
CA VAL A 496 5.69 33.11 -21.99
C VAL A 496 6.62 32.98 -20.78
N ASP A 497 7.46 33.99 -20.57
CA ASP A 497 8.49 34.00 -19.53
C ASP A 497 7.93 34.21 -18.10
N ARG A 498 6.67 34.61 -17.99
CA ARG A 498 5.99 34.91 -16.73
C ARG A 498 4.47 34.77 -16.85
N GLU A 499 3.79 34.72 -15.73
CA GLU A 499 2.33 34.76 -15.68
C GLU A 499 1.78 36.10 -16.21
N VAL A 500 0.73 36.00 -17.04
CA VAL A 500 0.01 37.17 -17.59
C VAL A 500 -1.14 37.51 -16.65
N SER A 501 -1.15 38.74 -16.16
CA SER A 501 -2.20 39.19 -15.23
C SER A 501 -3.61 39.20 -15.89
N ALA A 502 -4.65 39.08 -15.07
CA ALA A 502 -6.04 39.12 -15.56
C ALA A 502 -6.35 40.39 -16.36
N THR A 503 -5.79 41.56 -15.98
CA THR A 503 -5.96 42.83 -16.69
C THR A 503 -5.29 42.79 -18.06
N GLN A 504 -4.05 42.29 -18.13
CA GLN A 504 -3.34 42.14 -19.39
C GLN A 504 -4.05 41.14 -20.32
N LEU A 505 -4.49 40.00 -19.76
CA LEU A 505 -5.23 39.00 -20.51
C LEU A 505 -6.53 39.55 -21.10
N SER A 506 -7.27 40.37 -20.33
CA SER A 506 -8.47 41.05 -20.80
C SER A 506 -8.17 42.01 -21.96
N GLY A 507 -7.07 42.74 -21.89
CA GLY A 507 -6.61 43.62 -22.98
C GLY A 507 -6.23 42.81 -24.24
N LEU A 508 -5.51 41.70 -24.09
CA LEU A 508 -5.11 40.85 -25.20
C LEU A 508 -6.33 40.19 -25.89
N ARG A 509 -7.39 39.87 -25.18
CA ARG A 509 -8.64 39.32 -25.74
C ARG A 509 -9.37 40.28 -26.66
N THR A 510 -9.10 41.58 -26.57
CA THR A 510 -9.73 42.60 -27.48
C THR A 510 -9.02 42.71 -28.82
N ILE A 511 -7.92 42.03 -29.05
CA ILE A 511 -7.19 42.07 -30.32
C ILE A 511 -8.08 41.45 -31.43
N PRO A 512 -8.30 42.18 -32.57
CA PRO A 512 -9.09 41.67 -33.66
C PRO A 512 -8.59 40.32 -34.19
N GLY A 513 -9.51 39.38 -34.39
CA GLY A 513 -9.19 38.02 -34.83
C GLY A 513 -8.90 37.03 -33.72
N ILE A 514 -8.79 37.44 -32.45
CA ILE A 514 -8.73 36.51 -31.31
C ILE A 514 -10.16 36.10 -30.96
N VAL A 515 -10.42 34.79 -30.97
CA VAL A 515 -11.71 34.19 -30.61
C VAL A 515 -11.75 33.86 -29.11
N SER A 516 -10.67 33.26 -28.60
CA SER A 516 -10.47 33.03 -27.18
C SER A 516 -8.98 33.08 -26.82
N LEU A 517 -8.68 33.49 -25.60
CA LEU A 517 -7.33 33.53 -25.07
C LEU A 517 -7.39 33.26 -23.56
N ASP A 518 -6.76 32.20 -23.12
CA ASP A 518 -6.77 31.79 -21.73
C ASP A 518 -5.34 31.46 -21.24
N MET A 519 -5.07 31.81 -20.00
CA MET A 519 -3.84 31.42 -19.30
C MET A 519 -4.06 30.02 -18.70
N ILE A 520 -3.25 29.06 -19.11
CA ILE A 520 -3.35 27.68 -18.67
C ILE A 520 -2.07 27.20 -18.00
#